data_933e1d93776f023342601001f0417526
#
_entry.id   933e1d93776f023342601001f0417526
#
_cell.length_a   1.000
_cell.length_b   1.000
_cell.length_c   1.000
_cell.angle_alpha   90.00
_cell.angle_beta   90.00
_cell.angle_gamma   90.00
#
_symmetry.space_group_name_H-M   'P 1'
#
loop_
_entity.id
_entity.type
_entity.pdbx_description
1 polymer ?
#
loop_
_entity_poly.entity_id
_entity_poly.type
_entity_poly.pdbx_seq_one_letter_code
_entity_poly.pdbx_strand_id
1 'polypeptide(L)'
;MKTLILAAGRGTRISRYLSGNPKCTVDIGEGKCLIQYTVDLLKSRGIRDIGIVLGYKSQVIRDVLEGREVSFFYNPFYDVTNSIASAWFARDFLEGDDLLIMNGDVYLEDRLLDRILAEKKSPVMFADESRKETADYKFFYEDGILKKYGKELEGSDITGEYIGIGRFARAFLP
;
A
#
# COMPACT_ATOMS: atom_id res chain seq x y z
N MET A 1 -10.07 -7.60 10.73
CA MET A 1 -8.86 -7.05 10.05
C MET A 1 -9.22 -5.76 9.37
N LYS A 2 -8.39 -4.74 9.51
CA LYS A 2 -8.48 -3.44 8.84
C LYS A 2 -7.47 -3.34 7.70
N THR A 3 -7.68 -2.45 6.76
CA THR A 3 -6.67 -2.13 5.74
C THR A 3 -6.41 -0.63 5.71
N LEU A 4 -5.13 -0.23 5.73
CA LEU A 4 -4.70 1.15 5.50
C LEU A 4 -4.04 1.27 4.14
N ILE A 5 -4.60 2.08 3.25
CA ILE A 5 -4.06 2.35 1.92
C ILE A 5 -3.32 3.69 1.94
N LEU A 6 -2.03 3.67 1.59
CA LEU A 6 -1.18 4.85 1.55
C LEU A 6 -1.24 5.47 0.14
N ALA A 7 -2.01 6.53 -0.04
CA ALA A 7 -2.29 7.17 -1.32
C ALA A 7 -1.94 8.68 -1.32
N ALA A 8 -1.04 9.12 -0.42
CA ALA A 8 -0.71 10.53 -0.26
C ALA A 8 0.28 11.09 -1.29
N GLY A 9 1.10 10.23 -1.92
CA GLY A 9 2.22 10.64 -2.76
C GLY A 9 1.84 11.22 -4.12
N ARG A 10 2.71 12.10 -4.67
CA ARG A 10 2.55 12.70 -6.02
C ARG A 10 2.77 11.71 -7.17
N GLY A 11 3.59 10.67 -6.98
CA GLY A 11 3.90 9.72 -8.02
C GLY A 11 4.65 10.32 -9.22
N THR A 12 5.69 11.10 -8.98
CA THR A 12 6.40 11.93 -9.97
C THR A 12 6.91 11.18 -11.20
N ARG A 13 7.32 9.91 -11.07
CA ARG A 13 7.90 9.11 -12.16
C ARG A 13 6.96 8.85 -13.33
N ILE A 14 5.65 8.67 -13.05
CA ILE A 14 4.65 8.35 -14.09
C ILE A 14 3.58 9.45 -14.25
N SER A 15 3.79 10.60 -13.62
CA SER A 15 2.82 11.71 -13.62
C SER A 15 2.46 12.21 -15.04
N ARG A 16 3.39 12.10 -16.01
CA ARG A 16 3.15 12.47 -17.40
C ARG A 16 2.03 11.66 -18.06
N TYR A 17 1.93 10.37 -17.72
CA TYR A 17 0.91 9.47 -18.28
C TYR A 17 -0.44 9.60 -17.60
N LEU A 18 -0.48 10.25 -16.43
CA LEU A 18 -1.68 10.40 -15.60
C LEU A 18 -2.30 11.79 -15.69
N SER A 19 -1.84 12.64 -16.62
CA SER A 19 -2.29 14.04 -16.69
C SER A 19 -2.20 14.75 -15.33
N GLY A 20 -1.18 14.39 -14.55
CA GLY A 20 -0.94 14.91 -13.20
C GLY A 20 -1.92 14.42 -12.13
N ASN A 21 -2.72 13.39 -12.36
CA ASN A 21 -3.59 12.79 -11.33
C ASN A 21 -2.81 11.84 -10.41
N PRO A 22 -3.34 11.52 -9.20
CA PRO A 22 -2.74 10.53 -8.32
C PRO A 22 -2.60 9.16 -8.99
N LYS A 23 -1.50 8.45 -8.77
CA LYS A 23 -1.25 7.12 -9.39
C LYS A 23 -2.37 6.12 -9.15
N CYS A 24 -2.94 6.13 -7.96
CA CYS A 24 -4.01 5.21 -7.59
C CYS A 24 -5.32 5.45 -8.36
N THR A 25 -5.43 6.56 -9.11
CA THR A 25 -6.58 6.87 -9.96
C THR A 25 -6.35 6.52 -11.43
N VAL A 26 -5.30 5.76 -11.75
CA VAL A 26 -5.06 5.25 -13.10
C VAL A 26 -6.24 4.38 -13.54
N ASP A 27 -6.70 4.59 -14.77
CA ASP A 27 -7.73 3.74 -15.38
C ASP A 27 -7.13 2.34 -15.65
N ILE A 28 -7.80 1.32 -15.16
CA ILE A 28 -7.43 -0.08 -15.34
C ILE A 28 -8.37 -0.82 -16.29
N GLY A 29 -9.25 -0.07 -16.97
CA GLY A 29 -10.27 -0.60 -17.85
C GLY A 29 -11.62 -0.78 -17.16
N GLU A 30 -12.64 -1.16 -17.95
CA GLU A 30 -14.01 -1.42 -17.48
C GLU A 30 -14.67 -0.24 -16.71
N GLY A 31 -14.21 1.00 -16.97
CA GLY A 31 -14.72 2.20 -16.31
C GLY A 31 -14.32 2.32 -14.83
N LYS A 32 -13.29 1.61 -14.39
CA LYS A 32 -12.77 1.65 -13.02
C LYS A 32 -11.35 2.15 -12.97
N CYS A 33 -11.01 2.89 -11.93
CA CYS A 33 -9.62 3.19 -11.60
C CYS A 33 -9.08 2.24 -10.52
N LEU A 34 -7.75 2.19 -10.40
CA LEU A 34 -7.04 1.26 -9.52
C LEU A 34 -7.53 1.29 -8.07
N ILE A 35 -7.71 2.48 -7.48
CA ILE A 35 -8.13 2.58 -6.07
C ILE A 35 -9.58 2.08 -5.87
N GLN A 36 -10.47 2.27 -6.85
CA GLN A 36 -11.81 1.71 -6.81
C GLN A 36 -11.77 0.19 -6.83
N TYR A 37 -11.01 -0.38 -7.76
CA TYR A 37 -10.80 -1.82 -7.86
C TYR A 37 -10.26 -2.39 -6.55
N THR A 38 -9.22 -1.76 -5.99
CA THR A 38 -8.60 -2.22 -4.74
C THR A 38 -9.60 -2.23 -3.58
N VAL A 39 -10.39 -1.15 -3.42
CA VAL A 39 -11.42 -1.08 -2.37
C VAL A 39 -12.50 -2.14 -2.58
N ASP A 40 -12.99 -2.31 -3.81
CA ASP A 40 -14.01 -3.30 -4.15
C ASP A 40 -13.49 -4.73 -3.90
N LEU A 41 -12.22 -5.00 -4.27
CA LEU A 41 -11.56 -6.29 -4.04
C LEU A 41 -11.42 -6.61 -2.54
N LEU A 42 -10.97 -5.66 -1.72
CA LEU A 42 -10.87 -5.83 -0.27
C LEU A 42 -12.25 -6.11 0.35
N LYS A 43 -13.26 -5.35 -0.05
CA LYS A 43 -14.64 -5.56 0.43
C LYS A 43 -15.21 -6.93 0.05
N SER A 44 -14.89 -7.43 -1.14
CA SER A 44 -15.30 -8.76 -1.59
C SER A 44 -14.73 -9.89 -0.72
N ARG A 45 -13.62 -9.66 -0.01
CA ARG A 45 -13.00 -10.57 0.96
C ARG A 45 -13.41 -10.29 2.41
N GLY A 46 -14.47 -9.48 2.61
CA GLY A 46 -15.04 -9.19 3.92
C GLY A 46 -14.29 -8.14 4.74
N ILE A 47 -13.30 -7.46 4.16
CA ILE A 47 -12.60 -6.34 4.81
C ILE A 47 -13.48 -5.09 4.63
N ARG A 48 -14.08 -4.62 5.74
CA ARG A 48 -14.99 -3.48 5.72
C ARG A 48 -14.34 -2.20 6.23
N ASP A 49 -13.44 -2.32 7.18
CA ASP A 49 -12.70 -1.18 7.75
C ASP A 49 -11.50 -0.83 6.86
N ILE A 50 -11.70 0.11 5.95
CA ILE A 50 -10.68 0.56 5.00
C ILE A 50 -10.40 2.03 5.25
N GLY A 51 -9.14 2.33 5.65
CA GLY A 51 -8.61 3.68 5.78
C GLY A 51 -7.76 4.05 4.56
N ILE A 52 -7.85 5.30 4.12
CA ILE A 52 -7.06 5.81 2.98
C ILE A 52 -6.37 7.08 3.42
N VAL A 53 -5.03 7.09 3.38
CA VAL A 53 -4.25 8.29 3.67
C VAL A 53 -4.07 9.08 2.39
N LEU A 54 -4.59 10.28 2.40
CA LEU A 54 -4.59 11.24 1.30
C LEU A 54 -3.50 12.29 1.46
N GLY A 55 -3.10 12.89 0.35
CA GLY A 55 -2.18 14.03 0.30
C GLY A 55 -2.36 14.79 -1.01
N TYR A 56 -1.52 14.51 -2.00
CA TYR A 56 -1.58 15.13 -3.31
C TYR A 56 -2.94 14.93 -3.99
N LYS A 57 -3.55 16.03 -4.44
CA LYS A 57 -4.87 16.05 -5.11
C LYS A 57 -5.91 15.17 -4.41
N SER A 58 -5.99 15.28 -3.08
CA SER A 58 -6.87 14.47 -2.24
C SER A 58 -8.33 14.46 -2.70
N GLN A 59 -8.83 15.55 -3.28
CA GLN A 59 -10.20 15.64 -3.76
C GLN A 59 -10.47 14.65 -4.89
N VAL A 60 -9.54 14.46 -5.83
CA VAL A 60 -9.68 13.50 -6.94
C VAL A 60 -9.90 12.08 -6.41
N ILE A 61 -9.17 11.69 -5.35
CA ILE A 61 -9.34 10.36 -4.74
C ILE A 61 -10.70 10.26 -4.03
N ARG A 62 -11.14 11.33 -3.35
CA ARG A 62 -12.47 11.36 -2.71
C ARG A 62 -13.59 11.21 -3.73
N ASP A 63 -13.50 11.94 -4.85
CA ASP A 63 -14.52 11.92 -5.89
C ASP A 63 -14.68 10.54 -6.53
N VAL A 64 -13.58 9.86 -6.87
CA VAL A 64 -13.63 8.51 -7.44
C VAL A 64 -14.11 7.44 -6.45
N LEU A 65 -14.01 7.71 -5.15
CA LEU A 65 -14.49 6.82 -4.10
C LEU A 65 -15.83 7.21 -3.50
N GLU A 66 -16.52 8.20 -4.09
CA GLU A 66 -17.85 8.57 -3.67
C GLU A 66 -18.79 7.36 -3.63
N GLY A 67 -19.61 7.27 -2.59
CA GLY A 67 -20.52 6.14 -2.35
C GLY A 67 -19.84 4.86 -1.81
N ARG A 68 -18.51 4.84 -1.68
CA ARG A 68 -17.80 3.73 -1.02
C ARG A 68 -17.53 4.06 0.44
N GLU A 69 -17.97 3.19 1.33
CA GLU A 69 -17.73 3.33 2.77
C GLU A 69 -16.25 3.09 3.08
N VAL A 70 -15.48 4.18 3.20
CA VAL A 70 -14.05 4.21 3.56
C VAL A 70 -13.78 5.41 4.47
N SER A 71 -12.75 5.31 5.31
CA SER A 71 -12.28 6.41 6.17
C SER A 71 -11.13 7.13 5.49
N PHE A 72 -11.14 8.47 5.53
CA PHE A 72 -10.07 9.28 4.95
C PHE A 72 -9.24 9.97 6.03
N PHE A 73 -7.93 9.88 5.90
CA PHE A 73 -6.94 10.57 6.72
C PHE A 73 -6.13 11.48 5.80
N TYR A 74 -5.62 12.59 6.30
CA TYR A 74 -4.89 13.55 5.47
C TYR A 74 -3.49 13.79 6.04
N ASN A 75 -2.47 13.60 5.20
CA ASN A 75 -1.10 13.97 5.49
C ASN A 75 -0.80 15.33 4.84
N PRO A 76 -0.76 16.44 5.59
CA PRO A 76 -0.47 17.76 5.02
C PRO A 76 0.99 17.93 4.57
N PHE A 77 1.88 17.05 5.00
CA PHE A 77 3.31 17.08 4.68
C PHE A 77 3.71 16.01 3.65
N TYR A 78 2.77 15.57 2.82
CA TYR A 78 2.96 14.48 1.85
C TYR A 78 4.10 14.70 0.85
N ASP A 79 4.49 15.93 0.59
CA ASP A 79 5.54 16.31 -0.37
C ASP A 79 6.96 16.29 0.24
N VAL A 80 7.07 16.31 1.56
CA VAL A 80 8.34 16.30 2.31
C VAL A 80 8.50 15.09 3.23
N THR A 81 7.49 14.22 3.31
CA THR A 81 7.51 13.04 4.18
C THR A 81 7.38 11.75 3.37
N ASN A 82 7.67 10.62 4.02
CA ASN A 82 7.57 9.28 3.45
C ASN A 82 6.28 8.55 3.88
N SER A 83 6.18 7.28 3.47
CA SER A 83 5.01 6.42 3.74
C SER A 83 4.76 6.21 5.24
N ILE A 84 5.80 6.13 6.08
CA ILE A 84 5.66 5.95 7.53
C ILE A 84 4.98 7.17 8.15
N ALA A 85 5.38 8.38 7.75
CA ALA A 85 4.72 9.60 8.21
C ALA A 85 3.25 9.64 7.78
N SER A 86 2.93 9.16 6.57
CA SER A 86 1.55 9.03 6.13
C SER A 86 0.73 8.11 7.06
N ALA A 87 1.28 6.96 7.46
CA ALA A 87 0.62 6.06 8.40
C ALA A 87 0.39 6.72 9.78
N TRP A 88 1.30 7.59 10.23
CA TRP A 88 1.15 8.34 11.48
C TRP A 88 -0.12 9.21 11.52
N PHE A 89 -0.52 9.81 10.40
CA PHE A 89 -1.75 10.61 10.34
C PHE A 89 -3.02 9.79 10.45
N ALA A 90 -2.92 8.46 10.35
CA ALA A 90 -4.01 7.52 10.56
C ALA A 90 -3.82 6.67 11.84
N ARG A 91 -2.96 7.06 12.78
CA ARG A 91 -2.57 6.23 13.94
C ARG A 91 -3.76 5.72 14.74
N ASP A 92 -4.77 6.54 14.97
CA ASP A 92 -5.95 6.14 15.74
C ASP A 92 -6.77 5.03 15.04
N PHE A 93 -6.66 4.95 13.70
CA PHE A 93 -7.24 3.88 12.89
C PHE A 93 -6.47 2.56 13.02
N LEU A 94 -5.18 2.60 13.36
CA LEU A 94 -4.33 1.40 13.41
C LEU A 94 -4.65 0.51 14.61
N GLU A 95 -5.29 1.05 15.64
CA GLU A 95 -5.56 0.35 16.91
C GLU A 95 -6.69 -0.69 16.78
N GLY A 96 -6.59 -1.74 17.57
CA GLY A 96 -7.74 -2.59 17.92
C GLY A 96 -7.95 -3.85 17.09
N ASP A 97 -7.33 -4.01 15.92
CA ASP A 97 -7.49 -5.20 15.04
C ASP A 97 -6.20 -5.50 14.27
N ASP A 98 -6.13 -6.68 13.64
CA ASP A 98 -5.09 -7.00 12.66
C ASP A 98 -5.14 -5.99 11.50
N LEU A 99 -3.97 -5.61 11.00
CA LEU A 99 -3.81 -4.56 10.01
C LEU A 99 -3.09 -5.05 8.76
N LEU A 100 -3.64 -4.72 7.59
CA LEU A 100 -2.96 -4.76 6.31
C LEU A 100 -2.63 -3.32 5.93
N ILE A 101 -1.34 -3.01 5.73
CA ILE A 101 -0.90 -1.72 5.16
C ILE A 101 -0.48 -1.96 3.72
N MET A 102 -0.94 -1.12 2.80
CA MET A 102 -0.56 -1.24 1.41
C MET A 102 -0.42 0.12 0.71
N ASN A 103 0.47 0.18 -0.27
CA ASN A 103 0.59 1.35 -1.13
C ASN A 103 -0.63 1.44 -2.07
N GLY A 104 -1.08 2.65 -2.36
CA GLY A 104 -2.26 2.90 -3.19
C GLY A 104 -2.04 2.63 -4.69
N ASP A 105 -0.81 2.43 -5.14
CA ASP A 105 -0.44 2.16 -6.53
C ASP A 105 -0.11 0.68 -6.81
N VAL A 106 -0.48 -0.21 -5.90
CA VAL A 106 -0.31 -1.66 -6.07
C VAL A 106 -1.56 -2.26 -6.72
N TYR A 107 -1.36 -2.93 -7.86
CA TYR A 107 -2.40 -3.76 -8.47
C TYR A 107 -2.31 -5.19 -7.89
N LEU A 108 -3.40 -5.67 -7.34
CA LEU A 108 -3.51 -6.99 -6.73
C LEU A 108 -4.44 -7.88 -7.56
N GLU A 109 -3.98 -9.06 -7.93
CA GLU A 109 -4.86 -10.12 -8.39
C GLU A 109 -5.56 -10.80 -7.19
N ASP A 110 -6.76 -11.29 -7.42
CA ASP A 110 -7.59 -12.01 -6.44
C ASP A 110 -6.80 -13.08 -5.67
N ARG A 111 -6.09 -13.95 -6.40
CA ARG A 111 -5.30 -15.03 -5.80
C ARG A 111 -4.17 -14.56 -4.91
N LEU A 112 -3.56 -13.42 -5.27
CA LEU A 112 -2.48 -12.85 -4.45
C LEU A 112 -3.05 -12.29 -3.15
N LEU A 113 -4.17 -11.58 -3.20
CA LEU A 113 -4.84 -11.11 -1.98
C LEU A 113 -5.23 -12.28 -1.08
N ASP A 114 -5.81 -13.34 -1.63
CA ASP A 114 -6.19 -14.54 -0.86
C ASP A 114 -4.97 -15.16 -0.14
N ARG A 115 -3.81 -15.22 -0.78
CA ARG A 115 -2.55 -15.69 -0.17
C ARG A 115 -2.06 -14.76 0.94
N ILE A 116 -2.12 -13.44 0.72
CA ILE A 116 -1.75 -12.44 1.72
C ILE A 116 -2.63 -12.55 2.96
N LEU A 117 -3.94 -12.74 2.79
CA LEU A 117 -4.89 -12.86 3.88
C LEU A 117 -4.74 -14.18 4.64
N ALA A 118 -4.32 -15.25 3.96
CA ALA A 118 -4.08 -16.58 4.56
C ALA A 118 -2.77 -16.63 5.38
N GLU A 119 -1.83 -15.69 5.21
CA GLU A 119 -0.57 -15.65 5.96
C GLU A 119 -0.85 -15.43 7.45
N LYS A 120 -0.26 -16.26 8.31
CA LYS A 120 -0.47 -16.20 9.76
C LYS A 120 0.70 -15.58 10.53
N LYS A 121 1.87 -15.49 9.90
CA LYS A 121 3.03 -14.82 10.50
C LYS A 121 2.76 -13.32 10.67
N SER A 122 3.32 -12.72 11.69
CA SER A 122 3.25 -11.28 11.95
C SER A 122 4.44 -10.85 12.83
N PRO A 123 5.06 -9.71 12.53
CA PRO A 123 4.85 -8.89 11.34
C PRO A 123 5.37 -9.56 10.07
N VAL A 124 4.74 -9.30 8.94
CA VAL A 124 5.19 -9.80 7.64
C VAL A 124 5.15 -8.68 6.59
N MET A 125 6.22 -8.60 5.79
CA MET A 125 6.29 -7.74 4.60
C MET A 125 6.45 -8.64 3.38
N PHE A 126 5.69 -8.35 2.32
CA PHE A 126 5.68 -9.19 1.13
C PHE A 126 6.69 -8.67 0.11
N ALA A 127 7.41 -9.58 -0.54
CA ALA A 127 8.46 -9.26 -1.50
C ALA A 127 8.30 -10.09 -2.79
N ASP A 128 8.75 -9.51 -3.91
CA ASP A 128 8.89 -10.14 -5.21
C ASP A 128 10.36 -10.44 -5.48
N GLU A 129 10.70 -11.68 -5.79
CA GLU A 129 12.06 -12.12 -6.13
C GLU A 129 12.38 -12.03 -7.63
N SER A 130 11.38 -11.80 -8.47
CA SER A 130 11.53 -11.84 -9.93
C SER A 130 12.17 -10.57 -10.52
N ARG A 131 12.21 -9.45 -9.78
CA ARG A 131 12.61 -8.12 -10.27
C ARG A 131 13.75 -7.47 -9.50
N LYS A 132 14.76 -8.24 -9.12
CA LYS A 132 15.86 -7.79 -8.25
C LYS A 132 16.66 -6.63 -8.84
N GLU A 133 16.99 -6.68 -10.14
CA GLU A 133 17.84 -5.68 -10.80
C GLU A 133 17.18 -4.30 -10.93
N THR A 134 15.85 -4.27 -11.05
CA THR A 134 15.06 -3.05 -11.23
C THR A 134 14.32 -2.61 -9.99
N ALA A 135 14.58 -3.28 -8.84
CA ALA A 135 13.92 -3.02 -7.58
C ALA A 135 14.10 -1.57 -7.12
N ASP A 136 13.00 -0.90 -6.75
CA ASP A 136 13.03 0.46 -6.18
C ASP A 136 13.28 0.41 -4.66
N TYR A 137 12.61 -0.49 -3.95
CA TYR A 137 12.79 -0.68 -2.52
C TYR A 137 13.24 -2.11 -2.24
N LYS A 138 14.52 -2.27 -1.98
CA LYS A 138 15.21 -3.55 -1.99
C LYS A 138 15.22 -4.17 -0.60
N PHE A 139 15.06 -5.47 -0.56
CA PHE A 139 15.18 -6.29 0.64
C PHE A 139 16.32 -7.29 0.51
N PHE A 140 17.02 -7.47 1.62
CA PHE A 140 17.88 -8.63 1.85
C PHE A 140 17.30 -9.45 3.00
N TYR A 141 16.91 -10.68 2.72
CA TYR A 141 16.40 -11.62 3.72
C TYR A 141 17.03 -12.99 3.55
N GLU A 142 17.17 -13.69 4.68
CA GLU A 142 17.66 -15.05 4.79
C GLU A 142 16.65 -15.85 5.60
N ASP A 143 16.29 -17.05 5.13
CA ASP A 143 15.32 -17.93 5.78
C ASP A 143 13.97 -17.23 6.08
N GLY A 144 13.57 -16.30 5.22
CA GLY A 144 12.36 -15.52 5.37
C GLY A 144 12.43 -14.41 6.44
N ILE A 145 13.63 -14.14 6.99
CA ILE A 145 13.86 -13.08 7.97
C ILE A 145 14.54 -11.90 7.31
N LEU A 146 13.89 -10.73 7.33
CA LEU A 146 14.43 -9.48 6.80
C LEU A 146 15.68 -9.07 7.61
N LYS A 147 16.82 -8.90 6.92
CA LYS A 147 18.11 -8.51 7.50
C LYS A 147 18.48 -7.07 7.18
N LYS A 148 18.28 -6.67 5.91
CA LYS A 148 18.57 -5.31 5.44
C LYS A 148 17.46 -4.84 4.51
N TYR A 149 17.25 -3.55 4.46
CA TYR A 149 16.31 -2.93 3.52
C TYR A 149 16.80 -1.53 3.15
N GLY A 150 16.51 -1.11 1.92
CA GLY A 150 16.85 0.24 1.46
C GLY A 150 17.02 0.29 -0.05
N LYS A 151 17.13 1.50 -0.56
CA LYS A 151 17.36 1.75 -2.00
C LYS A 151 18.82 1.56 -2.38
N GLU A 152 19.70 1.69 -1.42
CA GLU A 152 21.15 1.63 -1.53
C GLU A 152 21.72 0.21 -1.62
N LEU A 153 20.91 -0.82 -1.38
CA LEU A 153 21.38 -2.21 -1.48
C LEU A 153 21.78 -2.54 -2.92
N GLU A 154 22.89 -3.29 -3.07
CA GLU A 154 23.48 -3.64 -4.36
C GLU A 154 23.86 -5.12 -4.44
N GLY A 155 23.92 -5.64 -5.66
CA GLY A 155 24.45 -6.97 -5.97
C GLY A 155 23.78 -8.10 -5.18
N SER A 156 24.57 -8.92 -4.49
CA SER A 156 24.12 -10.07 -3.70
C SER A 156 23.27 -9.69 -2.48
N ASP A 157 23.30 -8.43 -2.05
CA ASP A 157 22.48 -7.91 -0.95
C ASP A 157 21.02 -7.62 -1.38
N ILE A 158 20.62 -8.08 -2.56
CA ILE A 158 19.22 -7.95 -3.04
C ILE A 158 18.65 -9.36 -3.21
N THR A 159 17.78 -9.76 -2.31
CA THR A 159 17.02 -11.02 -2.42
C THR A 159 15.62 -10.81 -2.98
N GLY A 160 15.04 -9.62 -2.84
CA GLY A 160 13.73 -9.28 -3.41
C GLY A 160 13.40 -7.79 -3.33
N GLU A 161 12.31 -7.42 -3.97
CA GLU A 161 11.71 -6.08 -3.93
C GLU A 161 10.49 -6.06 -3.01
N TYR A 162 10.39 -5.06 -2.14
CA TYR A 162 9.16 -4.82 -1.37
C TYR A 162 8.00 -4.47 -2.31
N ILE A 163 6.94 -5.24 -2.28
CA ILE A 163 5.77 -5.01 -3.15
C ILE A 163 4.79 -3.95 -2.62
N GLY A 164 5.15 -3.25 -1.55
CA GLY A 164 4.29 -2.23 -0.98
C GLY A 164 3.18 -2.77 -0.08
N ILE A 165 3.30 -3.98 0.47
CA ILE A 165 2.28 -4.61 1.33
C ILE A 165 2.93 -5.20 2.57
N GLY A 166 2.35 -4.89 3.74
CA GLY A 166 2.73 -5.48 5.02
C GLY A 166 1.51 -5.87 5.85
N ARG A 167 1.60 -7.00 6.58
CA ARG A 167 0.56 -7.46 7.50
C ARG A 167 1.09 -7.46 8.92
N PHE A 168 0.28 -6.95 9.85
CA PHE A 168 0.61 -6.77 11.25
C PHE A 168 -0.55 -7.29 12.11
N ALA A 169 -0.29 -8.25 12.98
CA ALA A 169 -1.28 -8.68 13.95
C ALA A 169 -1.50 -7.58 15.01
N ARG A 170 -2.69 -7.52 15.58
CA ARG A 170 -3.05 -6.58 16.65
C ARG A 170 -2.01 -6.50 17.78
N ALA A 171 -1.44 -7.63 18.16
CA ALA A 171 -0.44 -7.69 19.25
C ALA A 171 0.88 -6.98 18.92
N PHE A 172 1.14 -6.65 17.65
CA PHE A 172 2.32 -5.93 17.18
C PHE A 172 2.09 -4.41 17.08
N LEU A 173 0.84 -3.99 17.08
CA LEU A 173 0.44 -2.59 16.95
C LEU A 173 0.35 -1.91 18.32
N PRO A 174 0.49 -0.57 18.39
CA PRO A 174 0.37 0.17 19.65
C PRO A 174 -1.00 0.04 20.29
#